data_4c3eb114613c1f41e665b8616000f740
#
_entry.id   4c3eb114613c1f41e665b8616000f740
#
_cell.length_a   1.000
_cell.length_b   1.000
_cell.length_c   1.000
_cell.angle_alpha   90.00
_cell.angle_beta   90.00
_cell.angle_gamma   90.00
#
_symmetry.space_group_name_H-M   'P 1'
#
loop_
_entity.id
_entity.type
_entity.pdbx_description
1 polymer ?
#
loop_
_entity_poly.entity_id
_entity_poly.type
_entity_poly.pdbx_seq_one_letter_code
_entity_poly.pdbx_strand_id
1 'polypeptide(L)'
;MELNIKRFEELTTRELYEILRCRSVVFVLGQECVYQDVDELDFCSTHVYFSEGGRIMAYLRVIDPGVKFESASIGRVLTMDEFRGRGLARALMIEGIKIGKSRAKAIEIEAQAYLRDFYKSLGFREISEVFMLENIPHVSMVLE
;
A
#
# COMPACT_ATOMS: atom_id res chain seq x y z
N MET A 1 -2.31 -16.76 11.33
CA MET A 1 -2.23 -15.52 10.55
C MET A 1 -3.39 -14.62 10.92
N GLU A 2 -3.10 -13.37 11.26
CA GLU A 2 -4.10 -12.38 11.64
C GLU A 2 -4.20 -11.28 10.60
N LEU A 3 -5.44 -10.88 10.27
CA LEU A 3 -5.71 -9.66 9.51
C LEU A 3 -5.88 -8.50 10.49
N ASN A 4 -5.09 -7.44 10.32
CA ASN A 4 -5.14 -6.24 11.16
C ASN A 4 -5.58 -5.05 10.31
N ILE A 5 -6.54 -4.28 10.82
CA ILE A 5 -7.04 -3.06 10.17
C ILE A 5 -7.06 -2.00 11.26
N LYS A 6 -6.12 -1.05 11.20
CA LYS A 6 -5.91 -0.08 12.27
C LYS A 6 -5.64 1.31 11.74
N ARG A 7 -6.25 2.30 12.38
CA ARG A 7 -5.87 3.70 12.21
C ARG A 7 -4.51 3.93 12.87
N PHE A 8 -3.84 5.02 12.51
CA PHE A 8 -2.52 5.32 13.06
C PHE A 8 -2.53 5.35 14.60
N GLU A 9 -3.53 5.98 15.20
CA GLU A 9 -3.62 6.11 16.66
C GLU A 9 -3.89 4.78 17.37
N GLU A 10 -4.36 3.78 16.65
CA GLU A 10 -4.62 2.44 17.20
C GLU A 10 -3.40 1.54 17.18
N LEU A 11 -2.36 1.93 16.44
CA LEU A 11 -1.12 1.16 16.37
C LEU A 11 -0.35 1.29 17.67
N THR A 12 0.18 0.18 18.17
CA THR A 12 1.17 0.24 19.23
C THR A 12 2.51 0.70 18.66
N THR A 13 3.42 1.16 19.51
CA THR A 13 4.76 1.54 19.05
C THR A 13 5.47 0.37 18.40
N ARG A 14 5.25 -0.85 18.89
CA ARG A 14 5.85 -2.06 18.35
C ARG A 14 5.29 -2.38 16.96
N GLU A 15 3.99 -2.24 16.75
CA GLU A 15 3.35 -2.42 15.45
C GLU A 15 3.85 -1.40 14.45
N LEU A 16 3.94 -0.14 14.83
CA LEU A 16 4.47 0.91 13.96
C LEU A 16 5.92 0.63 13.58
N TYR A 17 6.74 0.23 14.55
CA TYR A 17 8.15 -0.11 14.31
C TYR A 17 8.25 -1.23 13.27
N GLU A 18 7.44 -2.27 13.41
CA GLU A 18 7.44 -3.40 12.48
C GLU A 18 6.99 -2.97 11.07
N ILE A 19 5.96 -2.14 10.97
CA ILE A 19 5.50 -1.58 9.69
C ILE A 19 6.65 -0.84 8.99
N LEU A 20 7.33 0.05 9.70
CA LEU A 20 8.42 0.85 9.12
C LEU A 20 9.61 -0.02 8.76
N ARG A 21 9.90 -1.05 9.55
CA ARG A 21 10.95 -2.02 9.23
C ARG A 21 10.68 -2.71 7.89
N CYS A 22 9.47 -3.23 7.71
CA CYS A 22 9.09 -3.92 6.47
C CYS A 22 9.16 -3.00 5.26
N ARG A 23 8.68 -1.76 5.38
CA ARG A 23 8.72 -0.76 4.32
C ARG A 23 10.16 -0.41 3.95
N SER A 24 11.02 -0.26 4.94
CA SER A 24 12.45 0.00 4.71
C SER A 24 13.12 -1.15 3.96
N VAL A 25 12.85 -2.39 4.38
CA VAL A 25 13.43 -3.59 3.74
C VAL A 25 12.99 -3.71 2.29
N VAL A 26 11.70 -3.51 2.00
CA VAL A 26 11.16 -3.72 0.65
C VAL A 26 11.43 -2.53 -0.27
N PHE A 27 11.13 -1.31 0.16
CA PHE A 27 11.13 -0.15 -0.73
C PHE A 27 12.46 0.58 -0.78
N VAL A 28 13.23 0.59 0.29
CA VAL A 28 14.53 1.29 0.31
C VAL A 28 15.65 0.31 -0.03
N LEU A 29 15.83 -0.73 0.78
CA LEU A 29 16.91 -1.70 0.58
C LEU A 29 16.64 -2.62 -0.61
N GLY A 30 15.42 -3.18 -0.69
CA GLY A 30 15.06 -4.17 -1.70
C GLY A 30 15.01 -3.60 -3.12
N GLN A 31 14.68 -2.33 -3.29
CA GLN A 31 14.63 -1.67 -4.59
C GLN A 31 15.85 -0.78 -4.83
N GLU A 32 16.80 -0.77 -3.90
CA GLU A 32 18.00 0.07 -3.96
C GLU A 32 17.65 1.53 -4.25
N CYS A 33 16.58 2.02 -3.60
CA CYS A 33 16.05 3.36 -3.83
C CYS A 33 16.28 4.24 -2.61
N VAL A 34 17.12 5.25 -2.75
CA VAL A 34 17.43 6.18 -1.67
C VAL A 34 16.36 7.26 -1.62
N TYR A 35 15.38 7.12 -0.72
CA TYR A 35 14.35 8.13 -0.51
C TYR A 35 13.83 8.06 0.93
N GLN A 36 13.11 9.11 1.34
CA GLN A 36 12.51 9.12 2.66
C GLN A 36 11.14 8.41 2.61
N ASP A 37 11.08 7.21 3.18
CA ASP A 37 9.86 6.41 3.17
C ASP A 37 8.75 7.00 4.05
N VAL A 38 9.09 7.56 5.21
CA VAL A 38 8.12 8.20 6.10
C VAL A 38 7.76 9.58 5.52
N ASP A 39 6.49 9.77 5.19
CA ASP A 39 5.99 10.92 4.43
C ASP A 39 4.84 11.65 5.13
N GLU A 40 4.59 11.33 6.39
CA GLU A 40 3.51 11.87 7.23
C GLU A 40 2.10 11.43 6.82
N LEU A 41 1.93 10.81 5.64
CA LEU A 41 0.61 10.33 5.21
C LEU A 41 0.11 9.17 6.07
N ASP A 42 0.99 8.53 6.81
CA ASP A 42 0.63 7.46 7.75
C ASP A 42 -0.36 7.93 8.81
N PHE A 43 -0.29 9.22 9.20
CA PHE A 43 -1.20 9.80 10.19
C PHE A 43 -2.65 9.82 9.70
N CYS A 44 -2.86 9.90 8.39
CA CYS A 44 -4.17 9.97 7.74
C CYS A 44 -4.49 8.68 6.98
N SER A 45 -3.99 7.56 7.46
CA SER A 45 -4.15 6.27 6.79
C SER A 45 -4.77 5.22 7.69
N THR A 46 -5.42 4.26 7.05
CA THR A 46 -5.75 2.98 7.67
C THR A 46 -4.69 1.98 7.25
N HIS A 47 -4.06 1.34 8.22
CA HIS A 47 -3.00 0.37 8.01
C HIS A 47 -3.61 -1.02 8.00
N VAL A 48 -3.39 -1.77 6.91
CA VAL A 48 -4.00 -3.08 6.67
C VAL A 48 -2.89 -4.09 6.45
N TYR A 49 -2.83 -5.11 7.29
CA TYR A 49 -1.72 -6.05 7.18
C TYR A 49 -2.07 -7.41 7.76
N PHE A 50 -1.40 -8.43 7.22
CA PHE A 50 -1.37 -9.77 7.81
C PHE A 50 -0.14 -9.90 8.69
N SER A 51 -0.32 -10.48 9.87
CA SER A 51 0.79 -10.74 10.80
C SER A 51 0.70 -12.13 11.40
N GLU A 52 1.83 -12.61 11.88
CA GLU A 52 1.94 -13.85 12.62
C GLU A 52 3.07 -13.71 13.64
N GLY A 53 2.76 -13.93 14.91
CA GLY A 53 3.74 -13.80 15.97
C GLY A 53 4.38 -12.41 16.06
N GLY A 54 3.61 -11.35 15.74
CA GLY A 54 4.10 -9.97 15.75
C GLY A 54 4.92 -9.58 14.51
N ARG A 55 5.11 -10.49 13.56
CA ARG A 55 5.82 -10.21 12.31
C ARG A 55 4.84 -10.00 11.17
N ILE A 56 5.05 -8.93 10.41
CA ILE A 56 4.24 -8.62 9.23
C ILE A 56 4.63 -9.53 8.09
N MET A 57 3.62 -10.08 7.43
CA MET A 57 3.75 -10.92 6.24
C MET A 57 3.51 -10.11 4.97
N ALA A 58 2.50 -9.24 4.99
CA ALA A 58 2.13 -8.35 3.90
C ALA A 58 1.43 -7.12 4.48
N TYR A 59 1.53 -5.99 3.77
CA TYR A 59 1.05 -4.71 4.29
C TYR A 59 0.60 -3.80 3.15
N LEU A 60 -0.37 -2.95 3.42
CA LEU A 60 -0.67 -1.76 2.62
C LEU A 60 -1.27 -0.68 3.54
N ARG A 61 -1.31 0.55 3.02
CA ARG A 61 -2.05 1.62 3.69
C ARG A 61 -3.12 2.18 2.76
N VAL A 62 -4.25 2.54 3.33
CA VAL A 62 -5.32 3.26 2.64
C VAL A 62 -5.30 4.70 3.15
N ILE A 63 -4.95 5.63 2.29
CA ILE A 63 -4.85 7.06 2.62
C ILE A 63 -6.26 7.66 2.47
N ASP A 64 -6.69 8.45 3.45
CA ASP A 64 -7.99 9.10 3.44
C ASP A 64 -8.14 10.02 2.22
N PRO A 65 -9.38 10.17 1.68
CA PRO A 65 -9.63 11.13 0.61
C PRO A 65 -9.32 12.55 1.06
N GLY A 66 -8.87 13.38 0.11
CA GLY A 66 -8.54 14.78 0.38
C GLY A 66 -7.15 15.01 0.97
N VAL A 67 -6.34 13.97 1.07
CA VAL A 67 -4.98 14.07 1.63
C VAL A 67 -3.94 14.07 0.50
N LYS A 68 -3.78 12.96 -0.20
CA LYS A 68 -2.87 12.86 -1.34
C LYS A 68 -3.59 13.24 -2.63
N PHE A 69 -4.79 12.73 -2.81
CA PHE A 69 -5.69 13.00 -3.91
C PHE A 69 -7.05 13.37 -3.33
N GLU A 70 -7.93 13.90 -4.16
CA GLU A 70 -9.33 14.09 -3.78
C GLU A 70 -9.98 12.73 -3.47
N SER A 71 -9.65 11.71 -4.25
CA SER A 71 -10.04 10.32 -4.01
C SER A 71 -9.24 9.71 -2.86
N ALA A 72 -9.69 8.56 -2.35
CA ALA A 72 -8.86 7.72 -1.50
C ALA A 72 -7.67 7.17 -2.30
N SER A 73 -6.62 6.74 -1.63
CA SER A 73 -5.47 6.13 -2.28
C SER A 73 -4.99 4.91 -1.51
N ILE A 74 -4.39 3.97 -2.21
CA ILE A 74 -3.74 2.81 -1.59
C ILE A 74 -2.28 2.85 -2.00
N GLY A 75 -1.38 2.65 -1.06
CA GLY A 75 0.04 2.65 -1.33
C GLY A 75 0.84 1.80 -0.35
N ARG A 76 2.14 1.78 -0.55
CA ARG A 76 3.08 0.99 0.24
C ARG A 76 2.67 -0.48 0.29
N VAL A 77 2.17 -1.01 -0.82
CA VAL A 77 1.76 -2.41 -0.94
C VAL A 77 3.01 -3.27 -0.97
N LEU A 78 3.14 -4.17 -0.02
CA LEU A 78 4.32 -5.03 0.07
C LEU A 78 3.96 -6.45 0.55
N THR A 79 4.77 -7.41 0.16
CA THR A 79 4.80 -8.76 0.72
C THR A 79 6.26 -9.07 1.07
N MET A 80 6.50 -9.53 2.29
CA MET A 80 7.85 -9.94 2.69
C MET A 80 8.24 -11.18 1.90
N ASP A 81 9.53 -11.29 1.54
CA ASP A 81 10.03 -12.31 0.62
C ASP A 81 9.61 -13.74 0.99
N GLU A 82 9.71 -14.08 2.28
CA GLU A 82 9.39 -15.43 2.74
C GLU A 82 7.90 -15.79 2.59
N PHE A 83 7.03 -14.82 2.35
CA PHE A 83 5.58 -15.03 2.27
C PHE A 83 5.02 -14.81 0.86
N ARG A 84 5.86 -14.62 -0.14
CA ARG A 84 5.43 -14.42 -1.52
C ARG A 84 4.81 -15.70 -2.11
N GLY A 85 3.96 -15.51 -3.12
CA GLY A 85 3.32 -16.61 -3.82
C GLY A 85 2.12 -17.23 -3.09
N ARG A 86 1.59 -16.55 -2.06
CA ARG A 86 0.42 -17.00 -1.29
C ARG A 86 -0.84 -16.16 -1.54
N GLY A 87 -0.79 -15.19 -2.44
CA GLY A 87 -1.93 -14.32 -2.73
C GLY A 87 -2.24 -13.29 -1.65
N LEU A 88 -1.29 -12.99 -0.76
CA LEU A 88 -1.52 -12.08 0.35
C LEU A 88 -1.76 -10.63 -0.11
N ALA A 89 -1.00 -10.16 -1.09
CA ALA A 89 -1.18 -8.81 -1.62
C ALA A 89 -2.59 -8.63 -2.21
N ARG A 90 -3.07 -9.62 -2.96
CA ARG A 90 -4.42 -9.58 -3.52
C ARG A 90 -5.47 -9.56 -2.42
N ALA A 91 -5.32 -10.39 -1.40
CA ALA A 91 -6.26 -10.42 -0.27
C ALA A 91 -6.29 -9.07 0.46
N LEU A 92 -5.13 -8.45 0.69
CA LEU A 92 -5.07 -7.12 1.31
C LEU A 92 -5.66 -6.03 0.41
N MET A 93 -5.43 -6.10 -0.90
CA MET A 93 -6.01 -5.15 -1.84
C MET A 93 -7.53 -5.20 -1.82
N ILE A 94 -8.12 -6.39 -1.74
CA ILE A 94 -9.58 -6.55 -1.63
C ILE A 94 -10.08 -5.83 -0.38
N GLU A 95 -9.41 -6.01 0.76
CA GLU A 95 -9.78 -5.31 2.00
C GLU A 95 -9.55 -3.80 1.89
N GLY A 96 -8.43 -3.39 1.32
CA GLY A 96 -8.12 -1.97 1.12
C GLY A 96 -9.12 -1.27 0.20
N ILE A 97 -9.56 -1.94 -0.86
CA ILE A 97 -10.58 -1.41 -1.77
C ILE A 97 -11.91 -1.22 -1.04
N LYS A 98 -12.33 -2.16 -0.22
CA LYS A 98 -13.54 -2.01 0.60
C LYS A 98 -13.46 -0.78 1.48
N ILE A 99 -12.34 -0.57 2.16
CA ILE A 99 -12.12 0.58 3.02
C ILE A 99 -12.16 1.89 2.21
N GLY A 100 -11.42 1.95 1.11
CA GLY A 100 -11.39 3.14 0.27
C GLY A 100 -12.75 3.50 -0.31
N LYS A 101 -13.48 2.52 -0.81
CA LYS A 101 -14.81 2.72 -1.37
C LYS A 101 -15.86 3.10 -0.32
N SER A 102 -15.63 2.78 0.93
CA SER A 102 -16.52 3.22 2.03
C SER A 102 -16.37 4.71 2.33
N ARG A 103 -15.30 5.36 1.87
CA ARG A 103 -14.96 6.75 2.19
C ARG A 103 -14.98 7.69 0.99
N ALA A 104 -14.86 7.14 -0.22
CA ALA A 104 -14.77 7.92 -1.45
C ALA A 104 -15.37 7.15 -2.61
N LYS A 105 -15.74 7.87 -3.68
CA LYS A 105 -16.30 7.26 -4.90
C LYS A 105 -15.24 6.54 -5.71
N ALA A 106 -13.99 6.95 -5.57
CA ALA A 106 -12.90 6.41 -6.36
C ALA A 106 -11.64 6.22 -5.51
N ILE A 107 -10.77 5.35 -5.99
CA ILE A 107 -9.44 5.10 -5.40
C ILE A 107 -8.43 5.36 -6.51
N GLU A 108 -7.50 6.28 -6.27
CA GLU A 108 -6.42 6.57 -7.21
C GLU A 108 -5.10 6.06 -6.64
N ILE A 109 -4.29 5.40 -7.48
CA ILE A 109 -2.99 4.88 -7.08
C ILE A 109 -1.90 5.30 -8.06
N GLU A 110 -0.68 5.36 -7.57
CA GLU A 110 0.53 5.48 -8.39
C GLU A 110 1.21 4.12 -8.36
N ALA A 111 0.89 3.28 -9.36
CA ALA A 111 1.37 1.91 -9.42
C ALA A 111 2.73 1.83 -10.08
N GLN A 112 3.63 1.00 -9.54
CA GLN A 112 4.85 0.67 -10.27
C GLN A 112 4.44 -0.01 -11.59
N ALA A 113 5.00 0.44 -12.70
CA ALA A 113 4.51 0.06 -14.03
C ALA A 113 4.55 -1.45 -14.28
N TYR A 114 5.54 -2.16 -13.71
CA TYR A 114 5.63 -3.60 -13.88
C TYR A 114 4.52 -4.37 -13.17
N LEU A 115 3.76 -3.73 -12.28
CA LEU A 115 2.63 -4.32 -11.57
C LEU A 115 1.27 -3.91 -12.15
N ARG A 116 1.25 -3.20 -13.28
CA ARG A 116 -0.02 -2.66 -13.82
C ARG A 116 -1.05 -3.76 -14.10
N ASP A 117 -0.63 -4.92 -14.57
CA ASP A 117 -1.56 -6.02 -14.86
C ASP A 117 -2.20 -6.59 -13.59
N PHE A 118 -1.44 -6.63 -12.51
CA PHE A 118 -1.97 -7.03 -11.21
C PHE A 118 -3.11 -6.08 -10.79
N TYR A 119 -2.89 -4.77 -10.88
CA TYR A 119 -3.92 -3.80 -10.50
C TYR A 119 -5.10 -3.80 -11.48
N LYS A 120 -4.84 -4.00 -12.77
CA LYS A 120 -5.94 -4.16 -13.74
C LYS A 120 -6.82 -5.35 -13.40
N SER A 121 -6.25 -6.44 -12.91
CA SER A 121 -7.02 -7.62 -12.51
C SER A 121 -7.94 -7.34 -11.33
N LEU A 122 -7.70 -6.28 -10.59
CA LEU A 122 -8.53 -5.83 -9.46
C LEU A 122 -9.56 -4.77 -9.87
N GLY A 123 -9.57 -4.36 -11.15
CA GLY A 123 -10.51 -3.39 -11.68
C GLY A 123 -9.97 -1.98 -11.89
N PHE A 124 -8.70 -1.75 -11.61
CA PHE A 124 -8.07 -0.45 -11.87
C PHE A 124 -7.83 -0.26 -13.36
N ARG A 125 -7.94 1.00 -13.85
CA ARG A 125 -7.59 1.38 -15.21
C ARG A 125 -6.52 2.47 -15.20
N GLU A 126 -5.66 2.46 -16.20
CA GLU A 126 -4.62 3.48 -16.34
C GLU A 126 -5.24 4.82 -16.74
N ILE A 127 -4.77 5.90 -16.11
CA ILE A 127 -5.21 7.27 -16.40
C ILE A 127 -4.05 8.21 -16.75
N SER A 128 -2.85 7.68 -16.91
CA SER A 128 -1.67 8.44 -17.30
C SER A 128 -0.76 7.60 -18.17
N GLU A 129 0.22 8.26 -18.81
CA GLU A 129 1.36 7.58 -19.37
C GLU A 129 2.33 7.20 -18.24
N VAL A 130 3.33 6.39 -18.56
CA VAL A 130 4.38 6.01 -17.61
C VAL A 130 5.20 7.25 -17.26
N PHE A 131 5.46 7.45 -15.97
CA PHE A 131 6.31 8.52 -15.46
C PHE A 131 7.29 7.95 -14.44
N MET A 132 8.40 8.66 -14.20
CA MET A 132 9.40 8.24 -13.23
C MET A 132 9.06 8.82 -11.86
N LEU A 133 9.07 7.97 -10.85
CA LEU A 133 8.91 8.36 -9.45
C LEU A 133 9.95 7.59 -8.65
N GLU A 134 10.83 8.31 -7.95
CA GLU A 134 11.95 7.72 -7.22
C GLU A 134 12.77 6.77 -8.10
N ASN A 135 13.02 7.18 -9.34
CA ASN A 135 13.78 6.42 -10.36
C ASN A 135 13.14 5.07 -10.73
N ILE A 136 11.86 4.87 -10.46
CA ILE A 136 11.12 3.67 -10.82
C ILE A 136 9.96 4.08 -11.73
N PRO A 137 9.75 3.39 -12.87
CA PRO A 137 8.59 3.67 -13.73
C PRO A 137 7.27 3.39 -13.01
N HIS A 138 6.38 4.37 -13.05
CA HIS A 138 5.04 4.31 -12.44
C HIS A 138 3.98 4.68 -13.47
N VAL A 139 2.75 4.34 -13.17
CA VAL A 139 1.57 4.75 -13.92
C VAL A 139 0.44 5.06 -12.94
N SER A 140 -0.28 6.16 -13.18
CA SER A 140 -1.46 6.48 -12.38
C SER A 140 -2.63 5.61 -12.81
N MET A 141 -3.35 5.07 -11.85
CA MET A 141 -4.49 4.20 -12.09
C MET A 141 -5.65 4.56 -11.16
N VAL A 142 -6.87 4.29 -11.59
CA VAL A 142 -8.07 4.60 -10.81
C VAL A 142 -9.04 3.42 -10.83
N LEU A 143 -9.71 3.24 -9.71
CA LEU A 143 -10.85 2.33 -9.55
C LEU A 143 -12.06 3.16 -9.13
N GLU A 144 -13.11 3.12 -9.94
CA GLU A 144 -14.36 3.84 -9.67
C GLU A 144 -15.50 2.93 -9.24
#